data_578717be168f8ace2ac3b26617079360
#
_entry.id   578717be168f8ace2ac3b26617079360
#
_cell.length_a   1.000
_cell.length_b   1.000
_cell.length_c   1.000
_cell.angle_alpha   90.00
_cell.angle_beta   90.00
_cell.angle_gamma   90.00
#
_symmetry.space_group_name_H-M   'P 1'
#
loop_
_entity.id
_entity.type
_entity.pdbx_description
1 polymer ?
#
loop_
_entity_poly.entity_id
_entity_poly.type
_entity_poly.pdbx_seq_one_letter_code
_entity_poly.pdbx_strand_id
1 'polypeptide(L)'
;AFPLPPALLARSLDAAELEKNPSAALLRIYAWMQLARSADNRILDLFRQGLIRGTVTGGQGNEGLVVPLALLAEKSTDVISFSHRGLGGHLVWSGHLCDHLNQYFANAASPTRAREGN
;
A
#
# COMPACT_ATOMS: atom_id res chain seq x y z
N ALA A 1 -15.98 5.55 2.38
CA ALA A 1 -14.75 5.55 1.59
C ALA A 1 -14.20 6.96 1.51
N PHE A 2 -12.93 7.13 1.81
CA PHE A 2 -12.27 8.42 1.67
C PHE A 2 -11.89 8.65 0.21
N PRO A 3 -12.24 9.81 -0.38
CA PRO A 3 -11.74 10.14 -1.70
C PRO A 3 -10.23 10.29 -1.63
N LEU A 4 -9.51 9.61 -2.53
CA LEU A 4 -8.07 9.77 -2.64
C LEU A 4 -7.74 11.15 -3.20
N PRO A 5 -6.64 11.79 -2.75
CA PRO A 5 -6.16 13.00 -3.39
C PRO A 5 -5.94 12.78 -4.89
N PRO A 6 -6.11 13.82 -5.73
CA PRO A 6 -5.93 13.68 -7.18
C PRO A 6 -4.58 13.06 -7.59
N ALA A 7 -3.51 13.32 -6.83
CA ALA A 7 -2.21 12.74 -7.06
C ALA A 7 -2.18 11.20 -6.92
N LEU A 8 -3.15 10.63 -6.21
CA LEU A 8 -3.25 9.19 -5.96
C LEU A 8 -4.32 8.50 -6.79
N LEU A 9 -5.06 9.22 -7.63
CA LEU A 9 -6.10 8.61 -8.47
C LEU A 9 -5.53 7.70 -9.54
N ALA A 10 -4.39 8.07 -10.11
CA ALA A 10 -3.70 7.24 -11.08
C ALA A 10 -2.73 6.30 -10.35
N ARG A 11 -3.06 5.02 -10.32
CA ARG A 11 -2.29 3.99 -9.60
C ARG A 11 -1.28 3.26 -10.47
N SER A 12 -1.10 3.71 -11.69
CA SER A 12 -0.05 3.23 -12.57
C SER A 12 0.78 4.40 -13.08
N LEU A 13 2.03 4.15 -13.34
CA LEU A 13 2.98 5.13 -13.82
C LEU A 13 3.69 4.54 -15.02
N ASP A 14 3.64 5.23 -16.15
CA ASP A 14 4.33 4.83 -17.36
C ASP A 14 5.79 5.30 -17.30
N ALA A 15 6.71 4.48 -17.78
CA ALA A 15 8.12 4.86 -17.91
C ALA A 15 8.29 6.13 -18.77
N ALA A 16 7.45 6.29 -19.81
CA ALA A 16 7.47 7.49 -20.63
C ALA A 16 7.07 8.75 -19.87
N GLU A 17 6.13 8.65 -18.91
CA GLU A 17 5.77 9.77 -18.04
C GLU A 17 6.92 10.15 -17.12
N LEU A 18 7.65 9.16 -16.62
CA LEU A 18 8.82 9.40 -15.78
C LEU A 18 9.90 10.16 -16.52
N GLU A 19 10.13 9.84 -17.79
CA GLU A 19 11.10 10.54 -18.63
C GLU A 19 10.64 11.94 -19.04
N LYS A 20 9.35 12.09 -19.40
CA LYS A 20 8.78 13.37 -19.86
C LYS A 20 8.66 14.40 -18.75
N ASN A 21 8.21 14.00 -17.58
CA ASN A 21 7.97 14.90 -16.44
C ASN A 21 8.37 14.21 -15.15
N PRO A 22 9.68 14.07 -14.88
CA PRO A 22 10.14 13.37 -13.69
C PRO A 22 9.65 14.00 -12.39
N SER A 23 9.48 15.32 -12.35
CA SER A 23 9.00 16.00 -11.13
C SER A 23 7.59 15.56 -10.74
N ALA A 24 6.66 15.52 -11.70
CA ALA A 24 5.30 15.08 -11.47
C ALA A 24 5.23 13.60 -11.08
N ALA A 25 6.02 12.76 -11.75
CA ALA A 25 6.10 11.34 -11.45
C ALA A 25 6.64 11.09 -10.05
N LEU A 26 7.69 11.79 -9.66
CA LEU A 26 8.27 11.69 -8.31
C LEU A 26 7.31 12.16 -7.23
N LEU A 27 6.52 13.20 -7.50
CA LEU A 27 5.49 13.66 -6.55
C LEU A 27 4.41 12.59 -6.35
N ARG A 28 4.00 11.89 -7.39
CA ARG A 28 3.04 10.79 -7.29
C ARG A 28 3.61 9.63 -6.47
N ILE A 29 4.85 9.26 -6.72
CA ILE A 29 5.55 8.24 -5.94
C ILE A 29 5.61 8.66 -4.47
N TYR A 30 6.01 9.89 -4.21
CA TYR A 30 6.10 10.42 -2.86
C TYR A 30 4.75 10.42 -2.14
N ALA A 31 3.68 10.83 -2.83
CA ALA A 31 2.33 10.83 -2.25
C ALA A 31 1.89 9.42 -1.82
N TRP A 32 2.14 8.41 -2.64
CA TRP A 32 1.87 7.02 -2.27
C TRP A 32 2.74 6.54 -1.11
N MET A 33 4.01 6.92 -1.09
CA MET A 33 4.91 6.60 0.02
C MET A 33 4.43 7.22 1.33
N GLN A 34 3.96 8.46 1.30
CA GLN A 34 3.39 9.13 2.48
C GLN A 34 2.12 8.43 2.97
N LEU A 35 1.24 8.03 2.06
CA LEU A 35 0.05 7.28 2.42
C LEU A 35 0.43 5.93 3.05
N ALA A 36 1.37 5.22 2.48
CA ALA A 36 1.87 3.95 3.00
C ALA A 36 2.47 4.11 4.41
N ARG A 37 3.29 5.13 4.61
CA ARG A 37 3.89 5.45 5.91
C ARG A 37 2.82 5.80 6.95
N SER A 38 1.84 6.59 6.57
CA SER A 38 0.73 6.98 7.46
C SER A 38 -0.12 5.78 7.84
N ALA A 39 -0.39 4.89 6.88
CA ALA A 39 -1.13 3.66 7.13
C ALA A 39 -0.37 2.73 8.08
N ASP A 40 0.93 2.53 7.85
CA ASP A 40 1.78 1.72 8.74
C ASP A 40 1.81 2.28 10.16
N ASN A 41 1.99 3.58 10.30
CA ASN A 41 2.00 4.23 11.62
C ASN A 41 0.66 4.02 12.33
N ARG A 42 -0.45 4.15 11.62
CA ARG A 42 -1.77 3.96 12.19
C ARG A 42 -1.99 2.50 12.63
N ILE A 43 -1.56 1.54 11.82
CA ILE A 43 -1.66 0.12 12.16
C ILE A 43 -0.84 -0.19 13.41
N LEU A 44 0.37 0.34 13.51
CA LEU A 44 1.21 0.16 14.70
C LEU A 44 0.57 0.78 15.95
N ASP A 45 -0.05 1.95 15.82
CA ASP A 45 -0.77 2.58 16.93
C ASP A 45 -1.95 1.73 17.38
N LEU A 46 -2.73 1.20 16.46
CA LEU A 46 -3.85 0.32 16.76
C LEU A 46 -3.38 -0.97 17.43
N PHE A 47 -2.25 -1.51 16.99
CA PHE A 47 -1.61 -2.67 17.62
C PHE A 47 -1.20 -2.36 19.07
N ARG A 48 -0.56 -1.21 19.30
CA ARG A 48 -0.14 -0.78 20.64
C ARG A 48 -1.33 -0.57 21.58
N GLN A 49 -2.47 -0.19 21.03
CA GLN A 49 -3.72 -0.05 21.79
C GLN A 49 -4.39 -1.40 22.10
N GLY A 50 -3.85 -2.50 21.59
CA GLY A 50 -4.41 -3.83 21.80
C GLY A 50 -5.60 -4.16 20.88
N LEU A 51 -5.88 -3.33 19.88
CA LEU A 51 -7.00 -3.54 18.97
C LEU A 51 -6.70 -4.54 17.85
N ILE A 52 -5.43 -4.75 17.55
CA ILE A 52 -4.98 -5.73 16.56
C ILE A 52 -4.29 -6.87 17.28
N ARG A 53 -4.73 -8.10 16.99
CA ARG A 53 -4.15 -9.32 17.56
C ARG A 53 -3.08 -9.88 16.63
N GLY A 54 -2.13 -10.59 17.21
CA GLY A 54 -1.06 -11.24 16.46
C GLY A 54 0.16 -10.34 16.29
N THR A 55 0.90 -10.56 15.25
CA THR A 55 2.14 -9.84 14.96
C THR A 55 1.89 -8.76 13.92
N VAL A 56 2.39 -7.56 14.18
CA VAL A 56 2.39 -6.48 13.19
C VAL A 56 3.84 -6.15 12.84
N THR A 57 4.18 -6.32 11.58
CA THR A 57 5.50 -5.96 11.06
C THR A 57 5.34 -4.73 10.18
N GLY A 58 5.99 -3.64 10.55
CA GLY A 58 5.93 -2.40 9.78
C GLY A 58 6.70 -2.51 8.47
N GLY A 59 6.16 -1.88 7.42
CA GLY A 59 6.83 -1.74 6.12
C GLY A 59 7.70 -0.50 6.01
N GLN A 60 7.97 0.18 7.11
CA GLN A 60 8.74 1.42 7.13
C GLN A 60 10.16 1.18 6.63
N GLY A 61 10.59 2.04 5.70
CA GLY A 61 11.86 1.90 5.02
C GLY A 61 11.79 1.17 3.69
N ASN A 62 10.75 0.38 3.45
CA ASN A 62 10.57 -0.36 2.20
C ASN A 62 9.71 0.39 1.17
N GLU A 63 9.10 1.51 1.53
CA GLU A 63 8.22 2.26 0.65
C GLU A 63 8.92 2.69 -0.64
N GLY A 64 10.19 3.08 -0.53
CA GLY A 64 10.99 3.52 -1.69
C GLY A 64 11.25 2.41 -2.71
N LEU A 65 11.09 1.16 -2.33
CA LEU A 65 11.21 0.01 -3.23
C LEU A 65 9.83 -0.45 -3.75
N VAL A 66 8.90 -0.71 -2.84
CA VAL A 66 7.65 -1.39 -3.20
C VAL A 66 6.64 -0.48 -3.89
N VAL A 67 6.62 0.81 -3.56
CA VAL A 67 5.69 1.76 -4.18
C VAL A 67 6.07 2.02 -5.64
N PRO A 68 7.31 2.41 -5.98
CA PRO A 68 7.67 2.58 -7.40
C PRO A 68 7.51 1.29 -8.21
N LEU A 69 7.87 0.15 -7.64
CA LEU A 69 7.71 -1.14 -8.31
C LEU A 69 6.25 -1.40 -8.68
N ALA A 70 5.33 -1.21 -7.74
CA ALA A 70 3.91 -1.42 -7.98
C ALA A 70 3.31 -0.41 -8.96
N LEU A 71 3.79 0.84 -8.95
CA LEU A 71 3.32 1.88 -9.88
C LEU A 71 3.78 1.62 -11.31
N LEU A 72 5.01 1.12 -11.50
CA LEU A 72 5.60 0.91 -12.82
C LEU A 72 5.25 -0.46 -13.42
N ALA A 73 4.82 -1.42 -12.62
CA ALA A 73 4.44 -2.73 -13.11
C ALA A 73 3.16 -2.67 -13.93
N GLU A 74 3.10 -3.50 -14.98
CA GLU A 74 1.95 -3.59 -15.87
C GLU A 74 0.96 -4.61 -15.33
N LYS A 75 -0.17 -4.15 -14.80
CA LYS A 75 -1.16 -5.00 -14.14
C LYS A 75 -1.76 -6.09 -15.02
N SER A 76 -1.78 -5.87 -16.32
CA SER A 76 -2.36 -6.85 -17.25
C SER A 76 -1.45 -8.05 -17.49
N THR A 77 -0.15 -7.91 -17.27
CA THR A 77 0.86 -8.94 -17.60
C THR A 77 1.74 -9.34 -16.43
N ASP A 78 1.99 -8.42 -15.50
CA ASP A 78 2.93 -8.65 -14.41
C ASP A 78 2.22 -9.25 -13.19
N VAL A 79 2.94 -10.11 -12.48
CA VAL A 79 2.52 -10.65 -11.19
C VAL A 79 3.55 -10.26 -10.16
N ILE A 80 3.10 -9.70 -9.06
CA ILE A 80 3.98 -9.28 -7.98
C ILE A 80 3.58 -10.00 -6.70
N SER A 81 4.57 -10.57 -6.02
CA SER A 81 4.40 -11.14 -4.68
C SER A 81 5.14 -10.24 -3.69
N PHE A 82 4.39 -9.63 -2.80
CA PHE A 82 4.97 -8.78 -1.75
C PHE A 82 5.14 -9.57 -0.46
N SER A 83 6.18 -9.25 0.29
CA SER A 83 6.34 -9.74 1.65
C SER A 83 5.38 -9.02 2.61
N HIS A 84 5.31 -9.49 3.84
CA HIS A 84 4.52 -8.85 4.91
C HIS A 84 4.95 -7.41 5.21
N ARG A 85 6.11 -6.98 4.74
CA ARG A 85 6.60 -5.59 4.84
C ARG A 85 6.29 -4.76 3.60
N GLY A 86 5.54 -5.29 2.67
CA GLY A 86 5.23 -4.65 1.40
C GLY A 86 3.88 -3.92 1.37
N LEU A 87 3.39 -3.40 2.49
CA LEU A 87 2.09 -2.74 2.56
C LEU A 87 1.91 -1.66 1.49
N GLY A 88 2.93 -0.81 1.28
CA GLY A 88 2.86 0.25 0.28
C GLY A 88 2.63 -0.28 -1.13
N GLY A 89 3.29 -1.38 -1.49
CA GLY A 89 3.08 -2.05 -2.77
C GLY A 89 1.68 -2.62 -2.91
N HIS A 90 1.17 -3.27 -1.87
CA HIS A 90 -0.20 -3.78 -1.85
C HIS A 90 -1.23 -2.65 -1.99
N LEU A 91 -1.04 -1.53 -1.31
CA LEU A 91 -1.94 -0.38 -1.40
C LEU A 91 -2.02 0.16 -2.83
N VAL A 92 -0.87 0.34 -3.48
CA VAL A 92 -0.82 0.81 -4.87
C VAL A 92 -1.49 -0.21 -5.79
N TRP A 93 -1.19 -1.48 -5.60
CA TRP A 93 -1.69 -2.55 -6.48
C TRP A 93 -3.20 -2.74 -6.37
N SER A 94 -3.72 -2.81 -5.15
CA SER A 94 -5.16 -3.02 -4.90
C SER A 94 -5.97 -1.73 -4.90
N GLY A 95 -5.41 -0.65 -4.38
CA GLY A 95 -6.13 0.59 -4.14
C GLY A 95 -7.14 0.55 -3.00
N HIS A 96 -7.12 -0.50 -2.17
CA HIS A 96 -8.12 -0.72 -1.13
C HIS A 96 -7.49 -0.81 0.27
N LEU A 97 -7.35 0.32 0.94
CA LEU A 97 -6.84 0.37 2.31
C LEU A 97 -7.73 -0.40 3.29
N CYS A 98 -9.05 -0.37 3.09
CA CYS A 98 -9.99 -1.07 3.97
C CYS A 98 -9.75 -2.57 4.00
N ASP A 99 -9.39 -3.18 2.89
CA ASP A 99 -9.09 -4.62 2.84
C ASP A 99 -7.88 -4.97 3.70
N HIS A 100 -6.86 -4.13 3.70
CA HIS A 100 -5.68 -4.31 4.55
C HIS A 100 -6.03 -4.15 6.03
N LEU A 101 -6.81 -3.14 6.37
CA LEU A 101 -7.26 -2.96 7.76
C LEU A 101 -8.12 -4.13 8.22
N ASN A 102 -9.06 -4.59 7.40
CA ASN A 102 -9.86 -5.76 7.71
C ASN A 102 -9.00 -7.01 7.92
N GLN A 103 -7.93 -7.16 7.14
CA GLN A 103 -6.99 -8.27 7.29
C GLN A 103 -6.26 -8.20 8.64
N TYR A 104 -5.76 -7.03 9.01
CA TYR A 104 -5.09 -6.84 10.31
C TYR A 104 -6.03 -7.06 11.49
N PHE A 105 -7.29 -6.66 11.38
CA PHE A 105 -8.30 -6.92 12.42
C PHE A 105 -8.84 -8.35 12.39
N ALA A 106 -8.47 -9.14 11.39
CA ALA A 106 -8.90 -10.53 11.22
C ALA A 106 -10.43 -10.67 11.25
N ASN A 107 -11.15 -9.75 10.61
CA ASN A 107 -12.59 -9.82 10.56
C ASN A 107 -13.08 -10.55 9.30
N ALA A 108 -14.38 -10.89 9.28
CA ALA A 108 -14.97 -11.67 8.20
C ALA A 108 -14.99 -10.94 6.84
N ALA A 109 -14.88 -9.61 6.85
CA ALA A 109 -14.82 -8.80 5.63
C ALA A 109 -13.41 -8.74 5.01
N SER A 110 -12.42 -9.37 5.65
CA SER A 110 -11.04 -9.40 5.12
C SER A 110 -10.95 -10.27 3.86
N PRO A 111 -9.93 -10.05 3.02
CA PRO A 111 -9.71 -10.86 1.83
C PRO A 111 -9.60 -12.36 2.11
N THR A 112 -9.06 -12.76 3.25
CA THR A 112 -8.93 -14.17 3.66
C THR A 112 -10.08 -14.64 4.54
N ARG A 113 -11.08 -13.80 4.79
CA ARG A 113 -12.23 -14.10 5.68
C ARG A 113 -11.79 -14.55 7.08
N ALA A 114 -10.82 -13.86 7.63
CA ALA A 114 -10.22 -14.15 8.94
C ALA A 114 -9.52 -15.52 9.05
N ARG A 115 -9.19 -16.15 7.94
CA ARG A 115 -8.52 -17.46 7.94
C ARG A 115 -7.01 -17.36 8.13
N GLU A 116 -6.45 -16.24 7.72
CA GLU A 116 -5.02 -15.98 7.86
C GLU A 116 -4.82 -14.61 8.49
N GLY A 117 -3.69 -14.44 9.16
CA GLY A 117 -3.28 -13.15 9.67
C GLY A 117 -2.75 -12.23 8.57
N ASN A 118 -2.08 -11.19 8.99
CA ASN A 118 -1.42 -10.23 8.11
C ASN A 118 -0.13 -10.76 7.48
#